data_06d30dbe89fb3db8b5eb4ca42896b7b0
#
_entry.id   06d30dbe89fb3db8b5eb4ca42896b7b0
#
_cell.length_a   1.000
_cell.length_b   1.000
_cell.length_c   1.000
_cell.angle_alpha   90.00
_cell.angle_beta   90.00
_cell.angle_gamma   90.00
#
_symmetry.space_group_name_H-M   'P 1'
#
loop_
_entity.id
_entity.type
_entity.pdbx_description
1 polymer ?
#
loop_
_entity_poly.entity_id
_entity_poly.type
_entity_poly.pdbx_seq_one_letter_code
_entity_poly.pdbx_strand_id
1 'polypeptide(L)'
;MTKTPFDQPWDRPGKFRYARKRLRAALHPPVTVYPMPAHVTKNEDVEVQMRDGVMLRLNLFRPAGDGPFPVILSAHPYGKDRVPTKKSGGWKVNKQFRIMNQPEPLRISDQTSWEAPDPVWWVQQGYAVVNLDTRGGGHSDGRGDLLSDQEADDVSEVISWAADQPWSNGRVGMLGVSYLALSQYKVATLNPPALKAICPWEGFTDAYRDFMTSGGIVEDGFARVWLFMTRRVVRLHTNLGAERRKHPLRDAWWEALTPELSKVRVPMLVCTSFSDNNLHSIGSMRAFQETGSSERHAYAHRGPKWATFYGDEACRAQLAFFDRHLRERDVAPLPPVRLEIRDRADHVVEVRDEQEWPLARTCWQQLYLCVDGKLSARPDGAEGNVTFDLRNTGAAFEYRFEEDTEVSGPMTLRLQVTVTGTEDPRLFVGVEKWSHGVPVPFNGSYGYGRDRVAQGRLRLALRELDPERGRPHQPEHTFRTLQPVRDNEQIDVVIPLSNSATLFHAGESLRLIVAGRYLEPRNPLFGHFPTHYEPSAQGKATIRCCPDQPSALEIPVIPRGGYREVTEANL
;
A
#
# COMPACT_ATOMS: atom_id res chain seq x y z
N MET A 1 -20.35 10.22 -22.61
CA MET A 1 -20.79 9.30 -21.54
C MET A 1 -21.49 10.14 -20.49
N THR A 2 -22.76 9.96 -20.32
CA THR A 2 -23.55 10.58 -19.24
C THR A 2 -23.04 10.00 -17.91
N LYS A 3 -22.64 10.88 -16.99
CA LYS A 3 -22.19 10.44 -15.67
C LYS A 3 -23.37 9.85 -14.91
N THR A 4 -23.16 8.65 -14.36
CA THR A 4 -24.15 8.07 -13.46
C THR A 4 -24.14 8.82 -12.11
N PRO A 5 -25.20 8.74 -11.29
CA PRO A 5 -25.22 9.30 -9.94
C PRO A 5 -24.04 8.83 -9.06
N PHE A 6 -23.45 7.67 -9.35
CA PHE A 6 -22.29 7.11 -8.65
C PHE A 6 -20.96 7.78 -9.01
N ASP A 7 -20.86 8.46 -10.16
CA ASP A 7 -19.64 9.16 -10.60
C ASP A 7 -19.58 10.59 -10.10
N GLN A 8 -20.72 11.22 -9.85
CA GLN A 8 -20.82 12.64 -9.53
C GLN A 8 -20.16 13.04 -8.20
N PRO A 9 -20.32 12.26 -7.10
CA PRO A 9 -19.71 12.61 -5.82
C PRO A 9 -18.19 12.64 -5.85
N TRP A 10 -17.58 11.83 -6.71
CA TRP A 10 -16.12 11.69 -6.85
C TRP A 10 -15.53 12.65 -7.88
N ASP A 11 -16.36 13.40 -8.57
CA ASP A 11 -15.90 14.52 -9.37
C ASP A 11 -15.23 15.56 -8.46
N ARG A 12 -14.01 15.89 -8.79
CA ARG A 12 -13.26 16.88 -8.02
C ARG A 12 -13.86 18.27 -8.20
N PRO A 13 -14.30 18.95 -7.12
CA PRO A 13 -14.73 20.33 -7.21
C PRO A 13 -13.60 21.23 -7.73
N GLY A 14 -13.93 22.21 -8.56
CA GLY A 14 -12.94 23.15 -9.08
C GLY A 14 -11.87 22.53 -9.96
N LYS A 15 -12.22 21.61 -10.86
CA LYS A 15 -11.32 20.84 -11.75
C LYS A 15 -10.24 21.69 -12.41
N PHE A 16 -10.59 22.83 -12.96
CA PHE A 16 -9.63 23.72 -13.63
C PHE A 16 -8.63 24.34 -12.65
N ARG A 17 -9.09 24.74 -11.46
CA ARG A 17 -8.20 25.23 -10.39
C ARG A 17 -7.24 24.15 -9.94
N TYR A 18 -7.71 22.93 -9.80
CA TYR A 18 -6.89 21.76 -9.48
C TYR A 18 -5.88 21.45 -10.61
N ALA A 19 -6.31 21.39 -11.86
CA ALA A 19 -5.43 21.16 -13.00
C ALA A 19 -4.32 22.22 -13.09
N ARG A 20 -4.65 23.50 -12.84
CA ARG A 20 -3.65 24.58 -12.76
C ARG A 20 -2.67 24.39 -11.62
N LYS A 21 -3.14 23.99 -10.41
CA LYS A 21 -2.26 23.65 -9.28
C LYS A 21 -1.33 22.51 -9.64
N ARG A 22 -1.83 21.47 -10.31
CA ARG A 22 -1.05 20.31 -10.76
C ARG A 22 0.01 20.70 -11.79
N LEU A 23 -0.36 21.49 -12.78
CA LEU A 23 0.58 21.99 -13.78
C LEU A 23 1.69 22.83 -13.12
N ARG A 24 1.33 23.71 -12.18
CA ARG A 24 2.32 24.48 -11.41
C ARG A 24 3.25 23.56 -10.60
N ALA A 25 2.73 22.54 -9.93
CA ALA A 25 3.54 21.58 -9.18
C ALA A 25 4.44 20.73 -10.10
N ALA A 26 4.02 20.44 -11.33
CA ALA A 26 4.86 19.77 -12.32
C ALA A 26 6.01 20.62 -12.81
N LEU A 27 5.83 21.94 -12.89
CA LEU A 27 6.87 22.91 -13.27
C LEU A 27 7.77 23.28 -12.08
N HIS A 28 7.16 23.50 -10.93
CA HIS A 28 7.79 23.87 -9.66
C HIS A 28 7.37 22.86 -8.58
N PRO A 29 8.02 21.68 -8.54
CA PRO A 29 7.64 20.63 -7.60
C PRO A 29 7.82 21.11 -6.15
N PRO A 30 6.91 20.72 -5.23
CA PRO A 30 6.98 21.11 -3.83
C PRO A 30 8.05 20.28 -3.11
N VAL A 31 9.31 20.50 -3.50
CA VAL A 31 10.48 19.79 -2.96
C VAL A 31 11.59 20.79 -2.74
N THR A 32 12.10 20.85 -1.52
CA THR A 32 13.32 21.58 -1.16
C THR A 32 14.50 20.63 -1.19
N VAL A 33 15.45 20.88 -2.08
CA VAL A 33 16.66 20.07 -2.20
C VAL A 33 17.82 20.80 -1.53
N TYR A 34 18.51 20.13 -0.61
CA TYR A 34 19.73 20.64 0.01
C TYR A 34 20.97 19.87 -0.49
N PRO A 35 22.13 20.54 -0.59
CA PRO A 35 23.34 19.91 -1.08
C PRO A 35 23.95 18.98 -0.02
N MET A 36 24.67 17.95 -0.48
CA MET A 36 25.46 17.07 0.38
C MET A 36 26.58 17.87 1.06
N PRO A 37 26.69 17.83 2.40
CA PRO A 37 27.76 18.50 3.12
C PRO A 37 29.13 17.83 2.88
N ALA A 38 30.21 18.60 3.01
CA ALA A 38 31.57 18.12 2.79
C ALA A 38 32.04 17.00 3.78
N HIS A 39 31.39 16.87 4.94
CA HIS A 39 31.70 15.81 5.91
C HIS A 39 31.01 14.47 5.60
N VAL A 40 30.20 14.39 4.55
CA VAL A 40 29.64 13.15 4.04
C VAL A 40 30.53 12.63 2.92
N THR A 41 31.06 11.42 3.10
CA THR A 41 31.87 10.76 2.08
C THR A 41 30.96 9.97 1.14
N LYS A 42 31.18 10.08 -0.16
CA LYS A 42 30.49 9.28 -1.17
C LYS A 42 31.52 8.50 -2.00
N ASN A 43 31.32 7.19 -2.12
CA ASN A 43 32.00 6.33 -3.08
C ASN A 43 30.97 5.89 -4.12
N GLU A 44 31.17 6.25 -5.37
CA GLU A 44 30.27 5.93 -6.49
C GLU A 44 30.71 4.62 -7.15
N ASP A 45 29.72 3.87 -7.65
CA ASP A 45 29.91 2.65 -8.45
C ASP A 45 30.88 1.64 -7.81
N VAL A 46 30.78 1.49 -6.47
CA VAL A 46 31.54 0.45 -5.78
C VAL A 46 31.09 -0.92 -6.30
N GLU A 47 32.04 -1.71 -6.75
CA GLU A 47 31.82 -3.02 -7.36
C GLU A 47 31.74 -4.11 -6.31
N VAL A 48 30.73 -4.96 -6.42
CA VAL A 48 30.56 -6.17 -5.59
C VAL A 48 30.34 -7.34 -6.53
N GLN A 49 31.26 -8.28 -6.52
CA GLN A 49 31.18 -9.48 -7.35
C GLN A 49 30.28 -10.51 -6.67
N MET A 50 29.25 -10.96 -7.37
CA MET A 50 28.40 -12.05 -6.96
C MET A 50 29.06 -13.40 -7.18
N ARG A 51 28.60 -14.45 -6.48
CA ARG A 51 29.18 -15.81 -6.58
C ARG A 51 29.17 -16.38 -8.00
N ASP A 52 28.26 -15.93 -8.85
CA ASP A 52 28.19 -16.33 -10.27
C ASP A 52 29.05 -15.45 -11.20
N GLY A 53 29.86 -14.54 -10.64
CA GLY A 53 30.76 -13.66 -11.35
C GLY A 53 30.14 -12.36 -11.88
N VAL A 54 28.82 -12.17 -11.75
CA VAL A 54 28.17 -10.92 -12.14
C VAL A 54 28.58 -9.80 -11.18
N MET A 55 28.88 -8.62 -11.75
CA MET A 55 29.28 -7.45 -10.98
C MET A 55 28.10 -6.54 -10.71
N LEU A 56 27.73 -6.36 -9.44
CA LEU A 56 26.76 -5.35 -9.02
C LEU A 56 27.47 -4.06 -8.62
N ARG A 57 26.77 -2.94 -8.75
CA ARG A 57 27.32 -1.61 -8.43
C ARG A 57 26.40 -0.88 -7.45
N LEU A 58 27.03 -0.27 -6.45
CA LEU A 58 26.35 0.47 -5.40
C LEU A 58 27.01 1.83 -5.15
N ASN A 59 26.25 2.77 -4.61
CA ASN A 59 26.78 3.98 -4.03
C ASN A 59 26.83 3.82 -2.50
N LEU A 60 28.00 4.12 -1.94
CA LEU A 60 28.25 4.09 -0.50
C LEU A 60 28.40 5.52 0.03
N PHE A 61 27.56 5.87 1.00
CA PHE A 61 27.63 7.12 1.75
C PHE A 61 28.03 6.83 3.19
N ARG A 62 28.98 7.58 3.76
CA ARG A 62 29.47 7.37 5.13
C ARG A 62 29.75 8.69 5.82
N PRO A 63 29.70 8.73 7.17
CA PRO A 63 30.36 9.79 7.92
C PRO A 63 31.87 9.81 7.60
N ALA A 64 32.49 10.97 7.76
CA ALA A 64 33.95 11.05 7.74
C ALA A 64 34.54 10.25 8.90
N GLY A 65 35.67 9.53 8.66
CA GLY A 65 36.36 8.70 9.65
C GLY A 65 36.25 7.19 9.34
N ASP A 66 36.85 6.40 10.22
CA ASP A 66 37.09 4.96 9.98
C ASP A 66 35.91 4.08 10.44
N GLY A 67 34.97 4.60 11.23
CA GLY A 67 33.86 3.83 11.75
C GLY A 67 34.18 3.17 13.12
N PRO A 68 33.57 2.03 13.47
CA PRO A 68 32.60 1.27 12.67
C PRO A 68 31.18 1.89 12.65
N PHE A 69 30.52 1.85 11.50
CA PHE A 69 29.17 2.38 11.32
C PHE A 69 28.15 1.25 11.11
N PRO A 70 26.93 1.34 11.65
CA PRO A 70 25.82 0.50 11.23
C PRO A 70 25.42 0.84 9.79
N VAL A 71 24.89 -0.14 9.04
CA VAL A 71 24.61 0.00 7.62
C VAL A 71 23.11 -0.02 7.35
N ILE A 72 22.62 0.92 6.56
CA ILE A 72 21.29 0.89 5.94
C ILE A 72 21.45 0.61 4.45
N LEU A 73 20.77 -0.44 3.96
CA LEU A 73 20.81 -0.88 2.58
C LEU A 73 19.45 -0.69 1.90
N SER A 74 19.49 -0.18 0.67
CA SER A 74 18.34 -0.10 -0.24
C SER A 74 18.71 -0.73 -1.57
N ALA A 75 17.86 -1.64 -2.09
CA ALA A 75 18.05 -2.29 -3.38
C ALA A 75 17.10 -1.72 -4.44
N HIS A 76 17.65 -1.14 -5.50
CA HIS A 76 16.92 -0.38 -6.51
C HIS A 76 16.75 -1.11 -7.84
N PRO A 77 15.53 -1.28 -8.34
CA PRO A 77 15.33 -1.55 -9.75
C PRO A 77 15.27 -0.26 -10.59
N TYR A 78 15.27 0.93 -9.97
CA TYR A 78 15.01 2.21 -10.65
C TYR A 78 16.27 3.02 -10.97
N GLY A 79 17.44 2.57 -10.52
CA GLY A 79 18.72 3.24 -10.68
C GLY A 79 19.07 4.17 -9.50
N LYS A 80 20.15 3.82 -8.78
CA LYS A 80 20.68 4.54 -7.61
C LYS A 80 21.08 5.98 -7.91
N ASP A 81 21.45 6.28 -9.17
CA ASP A 81 21.91 7.61 -9.63
C ASP A 81 20.78 8.51 -10.13
N ARG A 82 19.53 8.09 -9.99
CA ARG A 82 18.38 8.95 -10.30
C ARG A 82 18.07 9.92 -9.17
N VAL A 83 19.00 10.82 -8.94
CA VAL A 83 18.97 11.84 -7.89
C VAL A 83 18.61 13.23 -8.46
N PRO A 84 18.29 14.22 -7.59
CA PRO A 84 18.12 15.60 -8.03
C PRO A 84 19.36 16.13 -8.73
N THR A 85 19.18 16.85 -9.85
CA THR A 85 20.28 17.45 -10.60
C THR A 85 20.18 18.97 -10.62
N LYS A 86 21.30 19.66 -10.36
CA LYS A 86 21.35 21.12 -10.37
C LYS A 86 21.15 21.67 -11.77
N LYS A 87 20.35 22.73 -11.89
CA LYS A 87 20.10 23.47 -13.12
C LYS A 87 20.22 24.97 -12.88
N SER A 88 20.30 25.74 -13.96
CA SER A 88 20.15 27.21 -13.89
C SER A 88 18.76 27.52 -13.26
N GLY A 89 18.77 28.16 -12.09
CA GLY A 89 17.56 28.54 -11.36
C GLY A 89 16.95 27.49 -10.41
N GLY A 90 17.66 26.39 -10.07
CA GLY A 90 17.17 25.44 -9.06
C GLY A 90 17.55 23.98 -9.30
N TRP A 91 16.67 23.08 -8.92
CA TRP A 91 16.88 21.64 -9.00
C TRP A 91 15.87 20.96 -9.94
N LYS A 92 16.35 20.04 -10.76
CA LYS A 92 15.49 19.08 -11.47
C LYS A 92 15.35 17.84 -10.59
N VAL A 93 14.14 17.60 -10.08
CA VAL A 93 13.81 16.41 -9.33
C VAL A 93 13.12 15.36 -10.20
N ASN A 94 13.08 14.12 -9.71
CA ASN A 94 12.41 13.00 -10.36
C ASN A 94 10.93 13.33 -10.66
N LYS A 95 10.39 12.74 -11.75
CA LYS A 95 9.01 12.98 -12.20
C LYS A 95 7.97 12.70 -11.13
N GLN A 96 8.19 11.70 -10.29
CA GLN A 96 7.27 11.31 -9.24
C GLN A 96 7.09 12.42 -8.21
N PHE A 97 8.15 13.14 -7.83
CA PHE A 97 8.05 14.32 -6.97
C PHE A 97 7.31 15.50 -7.60
N ARG A 98 7.10 15.49 -8.91
CA ARG A 98 6.34 16.52 -9.63
C ARG A 98 4.83 16.25 -9.66
N ILE A 99 4.42 14.98 -9.58
CA ILE A 99 3.03 14.61 -9.69
C ILE A 99 2.31 14.55 -8.34
N MET A 100 3.03 14.52 -7.24
CA MET A 100 2.43 14.44 -5.92
C MET A 100 1.80 15.76 -5.47
N ASN A 101 0.81 15.65 -4.59
CA ASN A 101 0.17 16.79 -3.94
C ASN A 101 0.47 16.71 -2.46
N GLN A 102 1.55 17.36 -2.03
CA GLN A 102 1.97 17.40 -0.64
C GLN A 102 1.39 18.63 0.06
N PRO A 103 1.05 18.55 1.35
CA PRO A 103 0.62 19.70 2.13
C PRO A 103 1.74 20.74 2.26
N GLU A 104 2.98 20.26 2.44
CA GLU A 104 4.19 21.06 2.59
C GLU A 104 5.29 20.57 1.63
N PRO A 105 6.30 21.42 1.32
CA PRO A 105 7.44 20.99 0.52
C PRO A 105 8.23 19.87 1.22
N LEU A 106 8.53 18.80 0.51
CA LEU A 106 9.45 17.77 0.98
C LEU A 106 10.85 18.35 1.08
N ARG A 107 11.63 17.90 2.06
CA ARG A 107 13.03 18.23 2.22
C ARG A 107 13.89 16.98 2.01
N ILE A 108 14.68 16.96 0.94
CA ILE A 108 15.55 15.84 0.60
C ILE A 108 16.93 16.37 0.16
N SER A 109 17.96 15.54 0.27
CA SER A 109 19.28 15.88 -0.25
C SER A 109 19.35 15.74 -1.77
N ASP A 110 20.38 16.32 -2.37
CA ASP A 110 20.72 16.14 -3.77
C ASP A 110 21.23 14.73 -4.10
N GLN A 111 21.35 13.86 -3.10
CA GLN A 111 21.74 12.45 -3.23
C GLN A 111 20.56 11.47 -3.05
N THR A 112 19.36 11.96 -2.79
CA THR A 112 18.18 11.11 -2.55
C THR A 112 17.68 10.51 -3.85
N SER A 113 17.83 9.21 -4.02
CA SER A 113 17.29 8.45 -5.15
C SER A 113 15.83 8.05 -4.90
N TRP A 114 15.15 7.60 -5.96
CA TRP A 114 13.73 7.27 -5.91
C TRP A 114 13.43 6.12 -4.93
N GLU A 115 12.43 6.30 -4.08
CA GLU A 115 11.96 5.32 -3.07
C GLU A 115 12.99 4.97 -1.97
N ALA A 116 14.20 5.51 -2.02
CA ALA A 116 15.22 5.28 -1.01
C ALA A 116 15.17 6.31 0.14
N PRO A 117 15.70 5.96 1.31
CA PRO A 117 15.96 6.93 2.37
C PRO A 117 16.92 8.02 1.88
N ASP A 118 16.86 9.20 2.47
CA ASP A 118 17.82 10.27 2.20
C ASP A 118 19.19 9.91 2.79
N PRO A 119 20.22 9.61 1.97
CA PRO A 119 21.48 9.12 2.49
C PRO A 119 22.23 10.17 3.30
N VAL A 120 22.07 11.46 3.01
CA VAL A 120 22.72 12.53 3.76
C VAL A 120 22.14 12.65 5.16
N TRP A 121 20.80 12.55 5.27
CA TRP A 121 20.16 12.57 6.58
C TRP A 121 20.62 11.40 7.46
N TRP A 122 20.66 10.18 6.90
CA TRP A 122 21.10 9.00 7.64
C TRP A 122 22.58 9.02 8.02
N VAL A 123 23.44 9.54 7.14
CA VAL A 123 24.86 9.75 7.46
C VAL A 123 25.03 10.75 8.61
N GLN A 124 24.24 11.81 8.65
CA GLN A 124 24.23 12.76 9.77
C GLN A 124 23.78 12.11 11.09
N GLN A 125 22.97 11.05 11.04
CA GLN A 125 22.66 10.22 12.20
C GLN A 125 23.77 9.20 12.50
N GLY A 126 24.87 9.17 11.74
CA GLY A 126 26.03 8.30 11.96
C GLY A 126 25.86 6.88 11.39
N TYR A 127 25.06 6.71 10.36
CA TYR A 127 24.92 5.46 9.61
C TYR A 127 25.73 5.52 8.31
N ALA A 128 26.21 4.36 7.85
CA ALA A 128 26.58 4.17 6.46
C ALA A 128 25.33 3.81 5.66
N VAL A 129 25.22 4.33 4.43
CA VAL A 129 24.09 4.04 3.54
C VAL A 129 24.59 3.42 2.25
N VAL A 130 24.02 2.29 1.88
CA VAL A 130 24.29 1.55 0.65
C VAL A 130 23.06 1.62 -0.25
N ASN A 131 23.19 2.29 -1.39
CA ASN A 131 22.19 2.29 -2.45
C ASN A 131 22.68 1.38 -3.57
N LEU A 132 22.06 0.20 -3.70
CA LEU A 132 22.42 -0.85 -4.65
C LEU A 132 21.56 -0.76 -5.92
N ASP A 133 22.17 -0.76 -7.10
CA ASP A 133 21.48 -1.13 -8.33
C ASP A 133 21.33 -2.66 -8.37
N THR A 134 20.11 -3.17 -8.44
CA THR A 134 19.87 -4.62 -8.58
C THR A 134 20.41 -5.15 -9.90
N ARG A 135 20.60 -6.46 -10.00
CA ARG A 135 21.09 -7.15 -11.22
C ARG A 135 20.34 -6.64 -12.47
N GLY A 136 21.10 -6.20 -13.46
CA GLY A 136 20.58 -5.62 -14.70
C GLY A 136 20.02 -4.21 -14.58
N GLY A 137 19.91 -3.65 -13.37
CA GLY A 137 19.50 -2.28 -13.11
C GLY A 137 20.65 -1.29 -13.18
N GLY A 138 20.36 -0.04 -13.51
CA GLY A 138 21.36 1.05 -13.52
C GLY A 138 22.69 0.66 -14.13
N HIS A 139 23.75 0.72 -13.33
CA HIS A 139 25.13 0.38 -13.71
C HIS A 139 25.51 -1.08 -13.39
N SER A 140 24.69 -1.86 -12.66
CA SER A 140 24.95 -3.26 -12.38
C SER A 140 24.89 -4.13 -13.62
N ASP A 141 25.78 -5.12 -13.72
CA ASP A 141 25.86 -6.02 -14.86
C ASP A 141 24.74 -7.08 -14.87
N GLY A 142 24.74 -7.91 -15.88
CA GLY A 142 23.81 -9.04 -16.03
C GLY A 142 22.40 -8.66 -16.47
N ARG A 143 21.51 -9.59 -16.30
CA ARG A 143 20.06 -9.44 -16.44
C ARG A 143 19.41 -10.02 -15.19
N GLY A 144 18.39 -9.39 -14.69
CA GLY A 144 17.68 -9.81 -13.48
C GLY A 144 16.23 -10.21 -13.75
N ASP A 145 15.59 -10.70 -12.73
CA ASP A 145 14.14 -10.89 -12.68
C ASP A 145 13.61 -10.26 -11.39
N LEU A 146 12.55 -9.49 -11.54
CA LEU A 146 11.94 -8.78 -10.41
C LEU A 146 11.26 -9.78 -9.46
N LEU A 147 11.46 -9.57 -8.14
CA LEU A 147 10.90 -10.41 -7.08
C LEU A 147 11.34 -11.88 -7.13
N SER A 148 12.43 -12.18 -7.81
CA SER A 148 12.98 -13.53 -7.96
C SER A 148 13.82 -13.95 -6.74
N ASP A 149 14.08 -15.25 -6.62
CA ASP A 149 15.03 -15.78 -5.64
C ASP A 149 16.44 -15.27 -5.93
N GLN A 150 16.82 -15.14 -7.22
CA GLN A 150 18.13 -14.60 -7.60
C GLN A 150 18.31 -13.15 -7.12
N GLU A 151 17.27 -12.31 -7.18
CA GLU A 151 17.37 -10.95 -6.62
C GLU A 151 17.59 -10.99 -5.11
N ALA A 152 16.91 -11.90 -4.41
CA ALA A 152 17.06 -12.04 -2.96
C ALA A 152 18.46 -12.56 -2.59
N ASP A 153 19.00 -13.53 -3.34
CA ASP A 153 20.35 -14.05 -3.16
C ASP A 153 21.40 -12.96 -3.39
N ASP A 154 21.30 -12.19 -4.49
CA ASP A 154 22.18 -11.07 -4.78
C ASP A 154 22.23 -10.05 -3.64
N VAL A 155 21.07 -9.65 -3.15
CA VAL A 155 20.99 -8.67 -2.04
C VAL A 155 21.54 -9.26 -0.75
N SER A 156 21.34 -10.56 -0.48
CA SER A 156 21.93 -11.27 0.66
C SER A 156 23.47 -11.28 0.60
N GLU A 157 24.04 -11.45 -0.60
CA GLU A 157 25.50 -11.38 -0.79
C GLU A 157 26.03 -9.96 -0.55
N VAL A 158 25.32 -8.93 -1.01
CA VAL A 158 25.68 -7.53 -0.75
C VAL A 158 25.56 -7.18 0.74
N ILE A 159 24.58 -7.74 1.46
CA ILE A 159 24.46 -7.60 2.93
C ILE A 159 25.71 -8.16 3.61
N SER A 160 26.15 -9.36 3.22
CA SER A 160 27.36 -9.99 3.75
C SER A 160 28.61 -9.16 3.42
N TRP A 161 28.76 -8.74 2.16
CA TRP A 161 29.85 -7.85 1.74
C TRP A 161 29.88 -6.56 2.56
N ALA A 162 28.74 -5.91 2.79
CA ALA A 162 28.67 -4.65 3.55
C ALA A 162 29.04 -4.85 5.03
N ALA A 163 28.68 -6.00 5.61
CA ALA A 163 29.02 -6.35 6.98
C ALA A 163 30.52 -6.57 7.18
N ASP A 164 31.21 -7.15 6.18
CA ASP A 164 32.62 -7.50 6.23
C ASP A 164 33.57 -6.31 5.96
N GLN A 165 33.00 -5.13 5.64
CA GLN A 165 33.83 -3.97 5.35
C GLN A 165 34.48 -3.38 6.62
N PRO A 166 35.74 -2.87 6.57
CA PRO A 166 36.44 -2.31 7.73
C PRO A 166 35.70 -1.15 8.40
N TRP A 167 34.90 -0.40 7.68
CA TRP A 167 34.11 0.73 8.18
C TRP A 167 32.75 0.28 8.77
N SER A 168 32.36 -0.97 8.66
CA SER A 168 31.07 -1.50 9.12
C SER A 168 31.18 -2.06 10.52
N ASN A 169 30.10 -1.95 11.29
CA ASN A 169 29.99 -2.63 12.60
C ASN A 169 29.46 -4.07 12.47
N GLY A 170 29.33 -4.61 11.24
CA GLY A 170 28.82 -5.94 10.97
C GLY A 170 27.29 -6.07 11.02
N ARG A 171 26.56 -4.98 11.20
CA ARG A 171 25.09 -4.99 11.34
C ARG A 171 24.43 -4.19 10.23
N VAL A 172 23.59 -4.86 9.46
CA VAL A 172 22.90 -4.28 8.30
C VAL A 172 21.39 -4.27 8.55
N GLY A 173 20.76 -3.14 8.27
CA GLY A 173 19.32 -2.99 8.17
C GLY A 173 18.90 -2.65 6.75
N MET A 174 17.67 -2.97 6.37
CA MET A 174 17.12 -2.56 5.08
C MET A 174 16.00 -1.53 5.28
N LEU A 175 15.96 -0.52 4.41
CA LEU A 175 14.96 0.56 4.42
C LEU A 175 14.62 0.97 3.00
N GLY A 176 13.35 1.18 2.73
CA GLY A 176 12.88 1.72 1.44
C GLY A 176 11.39 1.58 1.26
N VAL A 177 10.88 2.28 0.26
CA VAL A 177 9.46 2.41 -0.04
C VAL A 177 9.09 1.55 -1.23
N SER A 178 7.86 1.03 -1.29
CA SER A 178 7.29 0.37 -2.45
C SER A 178 8.13 -0.84 -2.90
N TYR A 179 8.74 -0.83 -4.08
CA TYR A 179 9.59 -1.94 -4.54
C TYR A 179 10.76 -2.21 -3.58
N LEU A 180 11.36 -1.18 -3.03
CA LEU A 180 12.46 -1.30 -2.06
C LEU A 180 11.97 -1.87 -0.71
N ALA A 181 10.68 -1.91 -0.47
CA ALA A 181 10.07 -2.66 0.64
C ALA A 181 9.83 -4.12 0.28
N LEU A 182 9.39 -4.39 -0.96
CA LEU A 182 9.13 -5.75 -1.46
C LEU A 182 10.36 -6.64 -1.40
N SER A 183 11.51 -6.11 -1.87
CA SER A 183 12.78 -6.83 -1.85
C SER A 183 13.18 -7.24 -0.43
N GLN A 184 12.90 -6.41 0.58
CA GLN A 184 13.23 -6.69 1.98
C GLN A 184 12.54 -7.96 2.50
N TYR A 185 11.26 -8.14 2.18
CA TYR A 185 10.52 -9.32 2.64
C TYR A 185 11.16 -10.61 2.12
N LYS A 186 11.48 -10.67 0.83
CA LYS A 186 12.04 -11.87 0.22
C LYS A 186 13.46 -12.16 0.72
N VAL A 187 14.31 -11.16 0.81
CA VAL A 187 15.65 -11.26 1.39
C VAL A 187 15.59 -11.74 2.84
N ALA A 188 14.68 -11.19 3.64
CA ALA A 188 14.56 -11.55 5.05
C ALA A 188 14.11 -13.01 5.26
N THR A 189 13.47 -13.66 4.28
CA THR A 189 13.15 -15.10 4.36
C THR A 189 14.39 -15.98 4.31
N LEU A 190 15.51 -15.49 3.74
CA LEU A 190 16.79 -16.17 3.69
C LEU A 190 17.56 -16.09 5.02
N ASN A 191 17.13 -15.17 5.91
CA ASN A 191 17.76 -14.89 7.20
C ASN A 191 19.28 -14.68 7.13
N PRO A 192 19.81 -13.74 6.29
CA PRO A 192 21.24 -13.48 6.23
C PRO A 192 21.77 -13.10 7.61
N PRO A 193 22.89 -13.67 8.09
CA PRO A 193 23.37 -13.46 9.46
C PRO A 193 23.63 -12.01 9.85
N ALA A 194 24.07 -11.19 8.89
CA ALA A 194 24.34 -9.76 9.12
C ALA A 194 23.08 -8.87 9.04
N LEU A 195 21.97 -9.35 8.47
CA LEU A 195 20.70 -8.63 8.46
C LEU A 195 20.10 -8.66 9.87
N LYS A 196 19.95 -7.50 10.50
CA LYS A 196 19.48 -7.36 11.88
C LYS A 196 18.09 -6.75 12.01
N ALA A 197 17.62 -6.02 10.98
CA ALA A 197 16.31 -5.40 10.99
C ALA A 197 15.87 -5.03 9.57
N ILE A 198 14.56 -5.01 9.31
CA ILE A 198 13.98 -4.50 8.09
C ILE A 198 12.89 -3.46 8.37
N CYS A 199 12.84 -2.43 7.54
CA CYS A 199 11.84 -1.38 7.61
C CYS A 199 11.15 -1.20 6.25
N PRO A 200 10.26 -2.14 5.87
CA PRO A 200 9.53 -2.09 4.62
C PRO A 200 8.41 -1.03 4.69
N TRP A 201 8.57 0.05 3.93
CA TRP A 201 7.65 1.16 3.94
C TRP A 201 6.66 1.09 2.77
N GLU A 202 5.38 0.87 3.06
CA GLU A 202 4.30 0.76 2.07
C GLU A 202 4.68 -0.19 0.91
N GLY A 203 4.82 -1.48 1.17
CA GLY A 203 5.11 -2.54 0.21
C GLY A 203 4.02 -3.61 0.18
N PHE A 204 3.68 -4.15 -0.97
CA PHE A 204 2.81 -5.33 -1.05
C PHE A 204 3.61 -6.61 -0.80
N THR A 205 2.93 -7.75 -0.63
CA THR A 205 3.57 -9.05 -0.36
C THR A 205 3.22 -10.13 -1.37
N ASP A 206 2.14 -9.97 -2.12
CA ASP A 206 1.70 -10.91 -3.14
C ASP A 206 1.38 -10.13 -4.43
N ALA A 207 2.23 -10.29 -5.46
CA ALA A 207 2.10 -9.55 -6.71
C ALA A 207 0.79 -9.85 -7.46
N TYR A 208 0.22 -11.05 -7.31
CA TYR A 208 -1.07 -11.39 -7.88
C TYR A 208 -2.20 -10.67 -7.12
N ARG A 209 -2.29 -10.89 -5.80
CA ARG A 209 -3.42 -10.46 -4.95
C ARG A 209 -3.47 -8.96 -4.76
N ASP A 210 -2.31 -8.33 -4.58
CA ASP A 210 -2.23 -6.94 -4.14
C ASP A 210 -2.09 -5.97 -5.31
N PHE A 211 -1.51 -6.42 -6.45
CA PHE A 211 -1.14 -5.53 -7.54
C PHE A 211 -1.69 -5.95 -8.91
N MET A 212 -1.17 -7.05 -9.48
CA MET A 212 -1.38 -7.37 -10.89
C MET A 212 -2.79 -7.87 -11.22
N THR A 213 -3.43 -8.58 -10.25
CA THR A 213 -4.71 -9.27 -10.45
C THR A 213 -5.55 -9.25 -9.18
N SER A 214 -5.63 -8.08 -8.56
CA SER A 214 -6.33 -7.90 -7.28
C SER A 214 -7.81 -8.29 -7.37
N GLY A 215 -8.25 -9.14 -6.43
CA GLY A 215 -9.60 -9.71 -6.46
C GLY A 215 -9.85 -10.63 -7.66
N GLY A 216 -8.81 -11.18 -8.30
CA GLY A 216 -8.91 -11.97 -9.53
C GLY A 216 -9.19 -11.13 -10.79
N ILE A 217 -9.14 -9.80 -10.70
CA ILE A 217 -9.39 -8.87 -11.80
C ILE A 217 -8.08 -8.22 -12.23
N VAL A 218 -7.79 -8.28 -13.53
CA VAL A 218 -6.56 -7.72 -14.09
C VAL A 218 -6.52 -6.20 -13.89
N GLU A 219 -5.44 -5.71 -13.28
CA GLU A 219 -5.11 -4.28 -13.22
C GLU A 219 -4.33 -3.91 -14.49
N ASP A 220 -4.90 -3.11 -15.37
CA ASP A 220 -4.32 -2.73 -16.67
C ASP A 220 -4.01 -1.23 -16.80
N GLY A 221 -4.09 -0.49 -15.71
CA GLY A 221 -3.76 0.93 -15.64
C GLY A 221 -2.34 1.16 -15.14
N PHE A 222 -2.17 1.20 -13.81
CA PHE A 222 -0.88 1.48 -13.19
C PHE A 222 0.15 0.38 -13.42
N ALA A 223 -0.24 -0.89 -13.32
CA ALA A 223 0.66 -2.02 -13.58
C ALA A 223 1.26 -1.94 -14.98
N ARG A 224 0.46 -1.57 -15.99
CA ARG A 224 0.95 -1.38 -17.36
C ARG A 224 1.99 -0.26 -17.46
N VAL A 225 1.73 0.87 -16.79
CA VAL A 225 2.67 2.01 -16.75
C VAL A 225 3.95 1.62 -16.03
N TRP A 226 3.84 0.96 -14.88
CA TRP A 226 4.99 0.53 -14.07
C TRP A 226 5.87 -0.47 -14.84
N LEU A 227 5.28 -1.50 -15.43
CA LEU A 227 6.00 -2.49 -16.25
C LEU A 227 6.75 -1.84 -17.42
N PHE A 228 6.10 -0.88 -18.10
CA PHE A 228 6.74 -0.16 -19.20
C PHE A 228 7.92 0.68 -18.71
N MET A 229 7.79 1.36 -17.58
CA MET A 229 8.86 2.20 -17.01
C MET A 229 10.02 1.34 -16.51
N THR A 230 9.75 0.26 -15.79
CA THR A 230 10.76 -0.61 -15.19
C THR A 230 11.61 -1.30 -16.26
N ARG A 231 11.00 -1.82 -17.32
CA ARG A 231 11.72 -2.43 -18.46
C ARG A 231 12.68 -1.49 -19.21
N ARG A 232 12.57 -0.20 -19.00
CA ARG A 232 13.50 0.78 -19.57
C ARG A 232 14.72 1.06 -18.70
N VAL A 233 14.69 0.60 -17.46
CA VAL A 233 15.74 0.89 -16.48
C VAL A 233 16.42 -0.38 -15.96
N VAL A 234 15.76 -1.53 -16.10
CA VAL A 234 16.33 -2.85 -15.74
C VAL A 234 16.34 -3.76 -16.96
N ARG A 235 17.45 -4.41 -17.20
CA ARG A 235 17.59 -5.48 -18.20
C ARG A 235 17.03 -6.77 -17.59
N LEU A 236 15.80 -7.12 -17.97
CA LEU A 236 15.09 -8.29 -17.44
C LEU A 236 15.21 -9.50 -18.37
N HIS A 237 15.27 -10.70 -17.80
CA HIS A 237 15.02 -11.96 -18.52
C HIS A 237 13.53 -12.11 -18.79
N THR A 238 12.73 -11.93 -17.76
CA THR A 238 11.29 -12.18 -17.77
C THR A 238 10.48 -10.91 -18.05
N ASN A 239 9.49 -11.05 -18.89
CA ASN A 239 8.49 -10.02 -19.09
C ASN A 239 7.26 -10.30 -18.23
N LEU A 240 7.21 -9.76 -17.02
CA LEU A 240 6.10 -9.95 -16.07
C LEU A 240 4.71 -9.73 -16.71
N GLY A 241 4.57 -8.77 -17.62
CA GLY A 241 3.31 -8.52 -18.32
C GLY A 241 2.93 -9.62 -19.33
N ALA A 242 3.92 -10.33 -19.90
CA ALA A 242 3.68 -11.49 -20.75
C ALA A 242 3.37 -12.73 -19.90
N GLU A 243 4.13 -12.94 -18.85
CA GLU A 243 3.91 -14.06 -17.93
C GLU A 243 2.55 -13.97 -17.23
N ARG A 244 2.12 -12.79 -16.78
CA ARG A 244 0.76 -12.61 -16.25
C ARG A 244 -0.34 -13.13 -17.19
N ARG A 245 -0.16 -12.99 -18.50
CA ARG A 245 -1.13 -13.52 -19.46
C ARG A 245 -1.09 -15.03 -19.61
N LYS A 246 0.07 -15.66 -19.38
CA LYS A 246 0.23 -17.13 -19.36
C LYS A 246 -0.29 -17.72 -18.04
N HIS A 247 -0.22 -16.95 -16.96
CA HIS A 247 -0.61 -17.32 -15.61
C HIS A 247 -1.81 -16.47 -15.14
N PRO A 248 -3.01 -16.66 -15.72
CA PRO A 248 -4.19 -15.85 -15.37
C PRO A 248 -4.76 -16.16 -13.99
N LEU A 249 -4.42 -17.32 -13.44
CA LEU A 249 -4.78 -17.77 -12.09
C LEU A 249 -3.56 -17.75 -11.19
N ARG A 250 -3.77 -17.76 -9.88
CA ARG A 250 -2.69 -17.83 -8.91
C ARG A 250 -2.16 -19.27 -8.82
N ASP A 251 -1.12 -19.51 -9.55
CA ASP A 251 -0.41 -20.80 -9.65
C ASP A 251 1.01 -20.74 -9.04
N ALA A 252 1.77 -21.81 -9.21
CA ALA A 252 3.13 -21.93 -8.70
C ALA A 252 4.09 -20.83 -9.18
N TRP A 253 3.85 -20.25 -10.37
CA TRP A 253 4.67 -19.13 -10.85
C TRP A 253 4.52 -17.89 -9.99
N TRP A 254 3.27 -17.53 -9.63
CA TRP A 254 3.00 -16.41 -8.72
C TRP A 254 3.47 -16.70 -7.29
N GLU A 255 3.37 -17.97 -6.87
CA GLU A 255 3.84 -18.39 -5.55
C GLU A 255 5.35 -18.21 -5.41
N ALA A 256 6.13 -18.53 -6.45
CA ALA A 256 7.57 -18.31 -6.48
C ALA A 256 7.97 -16.82 -6.34
N LEU A 257 7.12 -15.89 -6.74
CA LEU A 257 7.35 -14.45 -6.56
C LEU A 257 6.93 -13.93 -5.17
N THR A 258 6.20 -14.73 -4.39
CA THR A 258 5.61 -14.34 -3.12
C THR A 258 6.53 -14.77 -1.96
N PRO A 259 6.96 -13.86 -1.06
CA PRO A 259 7.78 -14.21 0.10
C PRO A 259 6.98 -15.06 1.10
N GLU A 260 7.61 -16.07 1.65
CA GLU A 260 7.05 -16.85 2.76
C GLU A 260 7.31 -16.11 4.08
N LEU A 261 6.38 -15.19 4.41
CA LEU A 261 6.53 -14.26 5.54
C LEU A 261 6.78 -14.95 6.88
N SER A 262 6.24 -16.16 7.07
CA SER A 262 6.46 -16.98 8.28
C SER A 262 7.92 -17.36 8.50
N LYS A 263 8.79 -17.27 7.49
CA LYS A 263 10.24 -17.51 7.61
C LYS A 263 11.03 -16.29 8.06
N VAL A 264 10.47 -15.09 7.99
CA VAL A 264 11.15 -13.86 8.47
C VAL A 264 11.33 -13.92 9.98
N ARG A 265 12.56 -13.73 10.46
CA ARG A 265 12.91 -13.77 11.89
C ARG A 265 13.44 -12.46 12.43
N VAL A 266 13.96 -11.61 11.56
CA VAL A 266 14.53 -10.31 11.97
C VAL A 266 13.44 -9.36 12.44
N PRO A 267 13.72 -8.46 13.39
CA PRO A 267 12.85 -7.36 13.76
C PRO A 267 12.33 -6.58 12.55
N MET A 268 11.06 -6.20 12.57
CA MET A 268 10.41 -5.56 11.44
C MET A 268 9.57 -4.35 11.88
N LEU A 269 9.84 -3.19 11.27
CA LEU A 269 8.95 -2.03 11.31
C LEU A 269 8.27 -1.88 9.95
N VAL A 270 7.02 -2.34 9.84
CA VAL A 270 6.26 -2.22 8.60
C VAL A 270 5.44 -0.94 8.61
N CYS A 271 5.50 -0.17 7.51
CA CYS A 271 4.57 0.93 7.32
C CYS A 271 3.40 0.50 6.45
N THR A 272 2.19 0.81 6.89
CA THR A 272 0.95 0.60 6.15
C THR A 272 0.18 1.91 5.99
N SER A 273 -0.24 2.21 4.77
CA SER A 273 -1.07 3.38 4.48
C SER A 273 -2.49 2.96 4.18
N PHE A 274 -3.46 3.46 4.95
CA PHE A 274 -4.88 3.26 4.65
C PHE A 274 -5.38 4.07 3.44
N SER A 275 -4.49 4.83 2.81
CA SER A 275 -4.76 5.60 1.57
C SER A 275 -4.19 4.96 0.31
N ASP A 276 -3.61 3.77 0.38
CA ASP A 276 -3.05 3.06 -0.77
C ASP A 276 -3.79 1.74 -1.06
N ASN A 277 -5.12 1.85 -1.09
CA ASN A 277 -6.03 0.72 -1.24
C ASN A 277 -5.93 -0.03 -2.58
N ASN A 278 -5.19 0.52 -3.54
CA ASN A 278 -5.03 -0.07 -4.86
C ASN A 278 -3.73 -0.85 -5.03
N LEU A 279 -2.80 -0.78 -4.06
CA LEU A 279 -1.46 -1.32 -4.24
C LEU A 279 -0.85 -1.91 -2.96
N HIS A 280 -0.67 -1.14 -1.87
CA HIS A 280 0.20 -1.55 -0.77
C HIS A 280 -0.52 -1.86 0.55
N SER A 281 -1.69 -1.26 0.83
CA SER A 281 -2.36 -1.34 2.14
C SER A 281 -2.55 -2.75 2.66
N ILE A 282 -3.14 -3.63 1.85
CA ILE A 282 -3.47 -5.01 2.26
C ILE A 282 -2.19 -5.81 2.48
N GLY A 283 -1.25 -5.74 1.52
CA GLY A 283 -0.01 -6.50 1.60
C GLY A 283 0.91 -6.07 2.75
N SER A 284 1.00 -4.77 3.05
CA SER A 284 1.75 -4.27 4.20
C SER A 284 1.19 -4.80 5.52
N MET A 285 -0.13 -4.77 5.67
CA MET A 285 -0.77 -5.29 6.90
C MET A 285 -0.66 -6.82 6.99
N ARG A 286 -0.73 -7.52 5.85
CA ARG A 286 -0.45 -8.96 5.78
C ARG A 286 0.97 -9.26 6.25
N ALA A 287 1.98 -8.47 5.85
CA ALA A 287 3.35 -8.64 6.32
C ALA A 287 3.45 -8.55 7.84
N PHE A 288 2.80 -7.55 8.46
CA PHE A 288 2.75 -7.41 9.91
C PHE A 288 2.11 -8.61 10.59
N GLN A 289 1.02 -9.13 10.03
CA GLN A 289 0.25 -10.23 10.62
C GLN A 289 0.87 -11.62 10.43
N GLU A 290 1.54 -11.86 9.29
CA GLU A 290 2.04 -13.19 8.90
C GLU A 290 3.53 -13.40 9.16
N THR A 291 4.28 -12.35 9.48
CA THR A 291 5.71 -12.48 9.76
C THR A 291 5.98 -13.46 10.91
N GLY A 292 7.04 -14.26 10.76
CA GLY A 292 7.55 -15.11 11.83
C GLY A 292 8.45 -14.38 12.84
N SER A 293 8.65 -13.07 12.67
CA SER A 293 9.39 -12.25 13.63
C SER A 293 8.64 -12.11 14.94
N SER A 294 9.34 -12.30 16.05
CA SER A 294 8.80 -12.05 17.39
C SER A 294 8.75 -10.56 17.74
N GLU A 295 9.54 -9.73 17.07
CA GLU A 295 9.58 -8.27 17.24
C GLU A 295 9.12 -7.60 15.96
N ARG A 296 7.86 -7.18 15.97
CA ARG A 296 7.20 -6.56 14.81
C ARG A 296 6.41 -5.34 15.23
N HIS A 297 6.54 -4.30 14.43
CA HIS A 297 5.89 -3.02 14.63
C HIS A 297 5.18 -2.58 13.36
N ALA A 298 4.00 -1.97 13.49
CA ALA A 298 3.27 -1.36 12.39
C ALA A 298 3.18 0.15 12.58
N TYR A 299 3.62 0.92 11.60
CA TYR A 299 3.39 2.35 11.49
C TYR A 299 2.19 2.56 10.56
N ALA A 300 0.99 2.68 11.13
CA ALA A 300 -0.24 2.83 10.36
C ALA A 300 -0.62 4.32 10.24
N HIS A 301 -0.82 4.79 9.01
CA HIS A 301 -1.17 6.17 8.72
C HIS A 301 -2.15 6.29 7.54
N ARG A 302 -2.65 7.51 7.32
CA ARG A 302 -3.45 7.87 6.16
C ARG A 302 -2.96 9.17 5.49
N GLY A 303 -1.77 9.59 5.83
CA GLY A 303 -1.11 10.75 5.23
C GLY A 303 -0.57 10.48 3.82
N PRO A 304 -0.13 11.54 3.11
CA PRO A 304 0.56 11.39 1.83
C PRO A 304 1.89 10.67 1.99
N LYS A 305 2.12 9.63 1.18
CA LYS A 305 3.28 8.71 1.26
C LYS A 305 4.62 9.41 1.52
N TRP A 306 5.00 10.34 0.65
CA TRP A 306 6.33 10.97 0.72
C TRP A 306 6.47 11.98 1.84
N ALA A 307 5.40 12.75 2.16
CA ALA A 307 5.41 13.63 3.31
C ALA A 307 5.53 12.84 4.63
N THR A 308 4.94 11.66 4.67
CA THR A 308 5.08 10.76 5.81
C THR A 308 6.47 10.15 5.85
N PHE A 309 6.96 9.53 4.76
CA PHE A 309 8.23 8.80 4.75
C PHE A 309 9.45 9.69 5.10
N TYR A 310 9.51 10.90 4.54
CA TYR A 310 10.58 11.86 4.81
C TYR A 310 10.24 12.84 5.95
N GLY A 311 9.08 12.68 6.59
CA GLY A 311 8.65 13.51 7.70
C GLY A 311 9.38 13.19 9.00
N ASP A 312 9.52 14.20 9.87
CA ASP A 312 10.32 14.10 11.09
C ASP A 312 9.84 12.99 12.04
N GLU A 313 8.53 12.77 12.16
CA GLU A 313 7.98 11.73 13.04
C GLU A 313 8.38 10.33 12.53
N ALA A 314 8.16 10.06 11.25
CA ALA A 314 8.52 8.78 10.66
C ALA A 314 10.03 8.54 10.65
N CYS A 315 10.83 9.58 10.36
CA CYS A 315 12.29 9.50 10.42
C CYS A 315 12.77 9.20 11.85
N ARG A 316 12.16 9.81 12.89
CA ARG A 316 12.47 9.50 14.29
C ARG A 316 12.10 8.06 14.67
N ALA A 317 10.93 7.56 14.22
CA ALA A 317 10.51 6.18 14.46
C ALA A 317 11.47 5.18 13.79
N GLN A 318 11.84 5.42 12.54
CA GLN A 318 12.82 4.62 11.79
C GLN A 318 14.19 4.63 12.50
N LEU A 319 14.65 5.81 12.95
CA LEU A 319 15.92 5.96 13.66
C LEU A 319 15.93 5.21 14.98
N ALA A 320 14.88 5.37 15.80
CA ALA A 320 14.75 4.66 17.07
C ALA A 320 14.77 3.14 16.88
N PHE A 321 14.05 2.64 15.86
CA PHE A 321 14.05 1.24 15.49
C PHE A 321 15.44 0.73 15.10
N PHE A 322 16.16 1.43 14.22
CA PHE A 322 17.50 1.02 13.83
C PHE A 322 18.56 1.25 14.91
N ASP A 323 18.46 2.29 15.72
CA ASP A 323 19.35 2.50 16.86
C ASP A 323 19.29 1.32 17.85
N ARG A 324 18.09 0.78 18.08
CA ARG A 324 17.90 -0.40 18.93
C ARG A 324 18.57 -1.64 18.32
N HIS A 325 18.37 -1.92 17.03
CA HIS A 325 18.78 -3.18 16.42
C HIS A 325 20.16 -3.16 15.76
N LEU A 326 20.61 -2.02 15.27
CA LEU A 326 21.91 -1.91 14.58
C LEU A 326 23.01 -1.32 15.44
N ARG A 327 22.65 -0.58 16.50
CA ARG A 327 23.61 0.00 17.47
C ARG A 327 23.49 -0.59 18.85
N GLU A 328 22.49 -1.43 19.10
CA GLU A 328 22.19 -2.01 20.42
C GLU A 328 22.04 -0.96 21.51
N ARG A 329 21.51 0.22 21.13
CA ARG A 329 21.23 1.29 22.11
C ARG A 329 20.02 0.91 22.95
N ASP A 330 20.05 1.30 24.20
CA ASP A 330 18.89 1.21 25.09
C ASP A 330 17.88 2.31 24.74
N VAL A 331 17.13 2.09 23.68
CA VAL A 331 16.04 2.94 23.22
C VAL A 331 14.73 2.23 23.54
N ALA A 332 13.75 2.96 24.01
CA ALA A 332 12.41 2.41 24.25
C ALA A 332 11.89 1.71 22.98
N PRO A 333 11.32 0.51 23.09
CA PRO A 333 10.74 -0.17 21.93
C PRO A 333 9.58 0.65 21.37
N LEU A 334 9.42 0.60 20.04
CA LEU A 334 8.22 1.15 19.41
C LEU A 334 6.98 0.35 19.86
N PRO A 335 5.80 0.97 19.86
CA PRO A 335 4.57 0.23 20.11
C PRO A 335 4.38 -0.86 19.06
N PRO A 336 3.69 -1.98 19.36
CA PRO A 336 3.35 -2.98 18.37
C PRO A 336 2.60 -2.39 17.17
N VAL A 337 1.69 -1.45 17.40
CA VAL A 337 1.00 -0.70 16.35
C VAL A 337 0.88 0.77 16.74
N ARG A 338 1.47 1.66 15.97
CA ARG A 338 1.16 3.09 16.00
C ARG A 338 0.02 3.33 15.04
N LEU A 339 -1.14 3.73 15.54
CA LEU A 339 -2.38 3.89 14.77
C LEU A 339 -2.80 5.36 14.65
N GLU A 340 -2.97 5.82 13.41
CA GLU A 340 -3.50 7.14 13.09
C GLU A 340 -4.97 7.06 12.70
N ILE A 341 -5.84 7.74 13.43
CA ILE A 341 -7.28 7.84 13.17
C ILE A 341 -7.59 9.19 12.55
N ARG A 342 -8.37 9.20 11.45
CA ARG A 342 -8.82 10.42 10.78
C ARG A 342 -10.34 10.48 10.63
N ASP A 343 -10.88 11.67 10.72
CA ASP A 343 -12.28 11.97 10.34
C ASP A 343 -12.40 12.50 8.90
N ARG A 344 -11.32 13.08 8.34
CA ARG A 344 -11.23 13.61 6.96
C ARG A 344 -9.75 13.68 6.52
N ALA A 345 -9.55 14.04 5.26
CA ALA A 345 -8.23 14.02 4.59
C ALA A 345 -7.13 14.83 5.29
N ASP A 346 -7.48 15.97 5.85
CA ASP A 346 -6.58 16.98 6.42
C ASP A 346 -6.65 17.08 7.96
N HIS A 347 -7.31 16.11 8.62
CA HIS A 347 -7.45 16.13 10.06
C HIS A 347 -7.19 14.76 10.68
N VAL A 348 -6.18 14.71 11.53
CA VAL A 348 -5.87 13.58 12.42
C VAL A 348 -6.61 13.79 13.72
N VAL A 349 -7.51 12.88 14.03
CA VAL A 349 -8.28 12.93 15.30
C VAL A 349 -7.42 12.49 16.46
N GLU A 350 -6.66 11.40 16.23
CA GLU A 350 -5.83 10.80 17.26
C GLU A 350 -4.70 9.98 16.63
N VAL A 351 -3.56 9.96 17.28
CA VAL A 351 -2.49 8.99 17.09
C VAL A 351 -2.30 8.27 18.40
N ARG A 352 -2.44 6.95 18.40
CA ARG A 352 -2.31 6.17 19.62
C ARG A 352 -1.56 4.86 19.42
N ASP A 353 -1.03 4.35 20.50
CA ASP A 353 -0.33 3.07 20.55
C ASP A 353 -1.31 1.94 20.85
N GLU A 354 -1.24 0.89 20.05
CA GLU A 354 -2.06 -0.31 20.15
C GLU A 354 -1.18 -1.56 20.26
N GLN A 355 -1.74 -2.62 20.85
CA GLN A 355 -0.96 -3.84 21.11
C GLN A 355 -1.02 -4.85 19.95
N GLU A 356 -2.03 -4.76 19.08
CA GLU A 356 -2.28 -5.72 18.01
C GLU A 356 -3.16 -5.13 16.91
N TRP A 357 -3.27 -5.86 15.79
CA TRP A 357 -4.18 -5.55 14.70
C TRP A 357 -4.77 -6.86 14.10
N PRO A 358 -6.12 -6.98 13.90
CA PRO A 358 -7.14 -6.04 14.38
C PRO A 358 -7.14 -5.92 15.90
N LEU A 359 -7.73 -4.84 16.45
CA LEU A 359 -7.72 -4.59 17.89
C LEU A 359 -8.57 -5.61 18.64
N ALA A 360 -8.08 -6.19 19.75
CA ALA A 360 -8.81 -7.19 20.52
C ALA A 360 -10.20 -6.72 21.02
N ARG A 361 -10.31 -5.39 21.25
CA ARG A 361 -11.56 -4.77 21.69
C ARG A 361 -12.56 -4.47 20.57
N THR A 362 -12.26 -4.86 19.34
CA THR A 362 -13.16 -4.63 18.18
C THR A 362 -14.49 -5.32 18.39
N CYS A 363 -15.57 -4.54 18.30
CA CYS A 363 -16.94 -5.05 18.21
C CYS A 363 -17.31 -5.19 16.73
N TRP A 364 -17.38 -6.41 16.24
CA TRP A 364 -17.74 -6.70 14.86
C TRP A 364 -19.24 -6.54 14.67
N GLN A 365 -19.64 -5.49 13.97
CA GLN A 365 -21.04 -5.15 13.72
C GLN A 365 -21.44 -5.53 12.30
N GLN A 366 -22.57 -6.25 12.18
CA GLN A 366 -23.20 -6.52 10.88
C GLN A 366 -24.16 -5.38 10.53
N LEU A 367 -24.02 -4.83 9.33
CA LEU A 367 -24.95 -3.88 8.74
C LEU A 367 -25.67 -4.56 7.58
N TYR A 368 -26.94 -4.89 7.77
CA TYR A 368 -27.77 -5.65 6.84
C TYR A 368 -28.31 -4.76 5.72
N LEU A 369 -28.23 -5.26 4.48
CA LEU A 369 -28.68 -4.54 3.29
C LEU A 369 -30.21 -4.61 3.18
N CYS A 370 -30.87 -3.46 3.08
CA CYS A 370 -32.32 -3.33 2.97
C CYS A 370 -32.76 -2.90 1.57
N VAL A 371 -33.94 -3.31 1.15
CA VAL A 371 -34.50 -3.03 -0.19
C VAL A 371 -34.70 -1.53 -0.47
N ASP A 372 -34.87 -0.72 0.58
CA ASP A 372 -35.04 0.73 0.50
C ASP A 372 -33.71 1.51 0.37
N GLY A 373 -32.58 0.79 0.23
CA GLY A 373 -31.24 1.38 0.12
C GLY A 373 -30.65 1.80 1.47
N LYS A 374 -31.17 1.32 2.57
CA LYS A 374 -30.56 1.50 3.90
C LYS A 374 -29.70 0.31 4.29
N LEU A 375 -28.83 0.54 5.25
CA LEU A 375 -28.15 -0.46 6.05
C LEU A 375 -28.78 -0.45 7.46
N SER A 376 -29.12 -1.62 8.00
CA SER A 376 -29.70 -1.77 9.33
C SER A 376 -28.78 -2.57 10.25
N ALA A 377 -28.69 -2.18 11.51
CA ALA A 377 -27.98 -2.96 12.53
C ALA A 377 -28.74 -4.24 12.94
N ARG A 378 -29.97 -4.44 12.45
CA ARG A 378 -30.82 -5.60 12.70
C ARG A 378 -31.32 -6.19 11.39
N PRO A 379 -31.50 -7.52 11.30
CA PRO A 379 -32.01 -8.17 10.10
C PRO A 379 -33.56 -8.11 10.06
N ASP A 380 -34.14 -6.94 10.26
CA ASP A 380 -35.60 -6.71 10.41
C ASP A 380 -36.23 -6.02 9.19
N GLY A 381 -35.45 -5.89 8.11
CA GLY A 381 -35.93 -5.30 6.87
C GLY A 381 -36.93 -6.19 6.10
N ALA A 382 -37.67 -5.57 5.18
CA ALA A 382 -38.54 -6.31 4.27
C ALA A 382 -37.71 -7.21 3.33
N GLU A 383 -38.21 -8.40 3.03
CA GLU A 383 -37.65 -9.27 2.00
C GLU A 383 -37.80 -8.61 0.63
N GLY A 384 -36.75 -8.68 -0.21
CA GLY A 384 -36.80 -8.18 -1.56
C GLY A 384 -35.45 -8.20 -2.23
N ASN A 385 -35.37 -7.56 -3.38
CA ASN A 385 -34.20 -7.60 -4.24
C ASN A 385 -33.81 -6.21 -4.72
N VAL A 386 -32.50 -5.94 -4.78
CA VAL A 386 -31.93 -4.74 -5.40
C VAL A 386 -31.18 -5.13 -6.66
N THR A 387 -31.69 -4.75 -7.83
CA THR A 387 -31.12 -5.10 -9.14
C THR A 387 -30.45 -3.90 -9.77
N PHE A 388 -29.27 -4.11 -10.36
CA PHE A 388 -28.52 -3.08 -11.09
C PHE A 388 -27.83 -3.65 -12.32
N ASP A 389 -27.57 -2.78 -13.30
CA ASP A 389 -26.79 -3.11 -14.48
C ASP A 389 -25.29 -3.07 -14.14
N LEU A 390 -24.56 -4.15 -14.43
CA LEU A 390 -23.15 -4.31 -14.08
C LEU A 390 -22.24 -3.26 -14.73
N ARG A 391 -22.57 -2.75 -15.91
CA ARG A 391 -21.75 -1.75 -16.61
C ARG A 391 -22.14 -0.31 -16.35
N ASN A 392 -23.43 -0.07 -16.19
CA ASN A 392 -23.97 1.29 -16.29
C ASN A 392 -24.41 1.87 -14.94
N THR A 393 -24.81 1.01 -14.00
CA THR A 393 -25.32 1.45 -12.70
C THR A 393 -24.57 0.77 -11.54
N GLY A 394 -25.15 0.76 -10.38
CA GLY A 394 -24.70 0.09 -9.18
C GLY A 394 -25.79 0.17 -8.12
N ALA A 395 -25.59 -0.51 -7.01
CA ALA A 395 -26.42 -0.40 -5.82
C ALA A 395 -25.71 0.43 -4.75
N ALA A 396 -26.48 1.20 -4.00
CA ALA A 396 -25.97 1.99 -2.88
C ALA A 396 -26.85 1.79 -1.66
N PHE A 397 -26.20 1.68 -0.49
CA PHE A 397 -26.86 1.49 0.80
C PHE A 397 -26.23 2.43 1.82
N GLU A 398 -27.03 2.99 2.75
CA GLU A 398 -26.54 4.00 3.68
C GLU A 398 -26.92 3.66 5.13
N TYR A 399 -25.93 3.81 6.03
CA TYR A 399 -26.10 3.75 7.48
C TYR A 399 -25.72 5.08 8.11
N ARG A 400 -26.61 5.67 8.92
CA ARG A 400 -26.34 6.91 9.63
C ARG A 400 -25.98 6.60 11.08
N PHE A 401 -24.83 7.11 11.53
CA PHE A 401 -24.40 6.98 12.91
C PHE A 401 -25.14 7.98 13.81
N GLU A 402 -25.68 7.50 14.92
CA GLU A 402 -26.36 8.33 15.92
C GLU A 402 -25.38 8.95 16.91
N GLU A 403 -24.21 8.33 17.07
CA GLU A 403 -23.11 8.79 17.92
C GLU A 403 -21.79 8.72 17.16
N ASP A 404 -20.78 9.45 17.66
CA ASP A 404 -19.44 9.37 17.07
C ASP A 404 -18.95 7.92 17.18
N THR A 405 -18.56 7.36 16.08
CA THR A 405 -18.22 5.93 15.97
C THR A 405 -16.88 5.78 15.23
N GLU A 406 -15.92 5.16 15.89
CA GLU A 406 -14.68 4.77 15.25
C GLU A 406 -14.84 3.42 14.55
N VAL A 407 -14.45 3.39 13.28
CA VAL A 407 -14.42 2.18 12.45
C VAL A 407 -12.96 1.93 12.07
N SER A 408 -12.29 1.05 12.85
CA SER A 408 -10.85 0.76 12.71
C SER A 408 -10.58 -0.73 12.59
N GLY A 409 -10.25 -1.18 11.39
CA GLY A 409 -10.01 -2.58 11.07
C GLY A 409 -10.30 -2.92 9.61
N PRO A 410 -10.22 -4.20 9.25
CA PRO A 410 -10.70 -4.73 7.98
C PRO A 410 -12.23 -4.78 7.96
N MET A 411 -12.81 -4.71 6.77
CA MET A 411 -14.26 -4.87 6.55
C MET A 411 -14.51 -6.03 5.61
N THR A 412 -15.70 -6.63 5.70
CA THR A 412 -16.08 -7.74 4.82
C THR A 412 -17.52 -7.58 4.36
N LEU A 413 -17.75 -7.62 3.05
CA LEU A 413 -19.09 -7.64 2.48
C LEU A 413 -19.48 -9.08 2.13
N ARG A 414 -20.60 -9.54 2.68
CA ARG A 414 -21.24 -10.82 2.35
C ARG A 414 -22.49 -10.54 1.54
N LEU A 415 -22.63 -11.18 0.37
CA LEU A 415 -23.76 -10.99 -0.52
C LEU A 415 -24.34 -12.32 -0.92
N GLN A 416 -25.67 -12.36 -0.98
CA GLN A 416 -26.39 -13.31 -1.82
C GLN A 416 -26.73 -12.60 -3.13
N VAL A 417 -26.18 -13.07 -4.23
CA VAL A 417 -26.33 -12.41 -5.52
C VAL A 417 -26.72 -13.39 -6.61
N THR A 418 -27.66 -12.97 -7.43
CA THR A 418 -28.02 -13.64 -8.67
C THR A 418 -27.52 -12.80 -9.85
N VAL A 419 -26.90 -13.43 -10.84
CA VAL A 419 -26.39 -12.75 -12.02
C VAL A 419 -27.08 -13.27 -13.28
N THR A 420 -27.39 -12.36 -14.20
CA THR A 420 -27.95 -12.68 -15.50
C THR A 420 -27.17 -12.00 -16.62
N GLY A 421 -27.03 -12.70 -17.76
CA GLY A 421 -26.40 -12.17 -18.97
C GLY A 421 -24.87 -12.25 -19.03
N THR A 422 -24.21 -12.83 -18.01
CA THR A 422 -22.76 -13.10 -18.03
C THR A 422 -22.39 -14.23 -17.07
N GLU A 423 -21.44 -15.08 -17.49
CA GLU A 423 -20.88 -16.16 -16.66
C GLU A 423 -19.62 -15.71 -15.85
N ASP A 424 -19.10 -14.53 -16.14
CA ASP A 424 -17.89 -13.99 -15.52
C ASP A 424 -18.12 -12.56 -14.98
N PRO A 425 -19.01 -12.40 -14.00
CA PRO A 425 -19.28 -11.09 -13.39
C PRO A 425 -18.16 -10.66 -12.48
N ARG A 426 -17.96 -9.33 -12.40
CA ARG A 426 -17.00 -8.68 -11.53
C ARG A 426 -17.73 -7.67 -10.67
N LEU A 427 -17.44 -7.65 -9.37
CA LEU A 427 -17.97 -6.67 -8.44
C LEU A 427 -16.85 -5.81 -7.85
N PHE A 428 -17.13 -4.53 -7.75
CA PHE A 428 -16.31 -3.52 -7.10
C PHE A 428 -17.11 -2.90 -5.98
N VAL A 429 -16.51 -2.84 -4.80
CA VAL A 429 -17.14 -2.38 -3.57
C VAL A 429 -16.39 -1.17 -3.04
N GLY A 430 -17.12 -0.17 -2.58
CA GLY A 430 -16.57 1.01 -1.93
C GLY A 430 -17.36 1.37 -0.69
N VAL A 431 -16.66 1.69 0.39
CA VAL A 431 -17.23 2.30 1.59
C VAL A 431 -16.84 3.76 1.60
N GLU A 432 -17.84 4.64 1.66
CA GLU A 432 -17.69 6.08 1.64
C GLU A 432 -18.15 6.69 2.96
N LYS A 433 -17.52 7.78 3.37
CA LYS A 433 -18.01 8.65 4.43
C LYS A 433 -18.77 9.82 3.83
N TRP A 434 -19.93 10.12 4.38
CA TRP A 434 -20.79 11.25 3.98
C TRP A 434 -21.15 12.13 5.17
N SER A 435 -21.11 13.45 4.99
CA SER A 435 -21.50 14.44 5.98
C SER A 435 -22.43 15.46 5.33
N HIS A 436 -23.60 15.67 5.90
CA HIS A 436 -24.62 16.60 5.37
C HIS A 436 -24.94 16.42 3.88
N GLY A 437 -25.00 15.16 3.41
CA GLY A 437 -25.31 14.84 2.01
C GLY A 437 -24.13 15.04 1.03
N VAL A 438 -22.92 15.28 1.54
CA VAL A 438 -21.70 15.49 0.74
C VAL A 438 -20.67 14.41 1.10
N PRO A 439 -19.98 13.79 0.11
CA PRO A 439 -18.93 12.83 0.39
C PRO A 439 -17.72 13.51 1.05
N VAL A 440 -17.17 12.84 2.06
CA VAL A 440 -15.93 13.21 2.76
C VAL A 440 -14.80 12.28 2.29
N PRO A 441 -14.09 12.61 1.21
CA PRO A 441 -13.01 11.77 0.69
C PRO A 441 -11.74 11.97 1.48
N PHE A 442 -10.91 10.92 1.50
CA PHE A 442 -9.54 10.98 1.97
C PHE A 442 -8.56 11.27 0.82
N ASN A 443 -7.33 11.59 1.13
CA ASN A 443 -6.28 11.71 0.13
C ASN A 443 -5.81 10.32 -0.29
N GLY A 444 -5.52 10.12 -1.58
CA GLY A 444 -4.80 8.95 -2.05
C GLY A 444 -3.34 8.98 -1.61
N SER A 445 -2.66 7.84 -1.74
CA SER A 445 -1.32 7.56 -1.23
C SER A 445 -0.26 8.64 -1.53
N TYR A 446 -0.26 9.19 -2.72
CA TYR A 446 0.66 10.27 -3.12
C TYR A 446 0.16 11.69 -2.74
N GLY A 447 -0.84 11.81 -1.86
CA GLY A 447 -1.61 13.03 -1.73
C GLY A 447 -2.37 13.37 -3.02
N TYR A 448 -2.45 12.42 -3.93
CA TYR A 448 -2.92 12.51 -5.29
C TYR A 448 -4.18 11.65 -5.44
N GLY A 449 -5.23 12.27 -5.90
CA GLY A 449 -6.51 11.59 -5.97
C GLY A 449 -7.38 11.81 -4.72
N ARG A 450 -8.49 11.12 -4.75
CA ARG A 450 -9.48 11.06 -3.66
C ARG A 450 -9.72 9.58 -3.37
N ASP A 451 -9.63 9.21 -2.11
CA ASP A 451 -9.78 7.83 -1.67
C ASP A 451 -11.03 7.65 -0.82
N ARG A 452 -11.55 6.43 -0.80
CA ARG A 452 -12.67 6.00 0.03
C ARG A 452 -12.20 5.52 1.39
N VAL A 453 -13.13 5.31 2.31
CA VAL A 453 -12.86 4.71 3.62
C VAL A 453 -12.23 3.33 3.44
N ALA A 454 -12.86 2.48 2.62
CA ALA A 454 -12.34 1.16 2.25
C ALA A 454 -12.81 0.77 0.85
N GLN A 455 -12.10 -0.15 0.22
CA GLN A 455 -12.42 -0.69 -1.11
C GLN A 455 -12.18 -2.20 -1.15
N GLY A 456 -12.99 -2.89 -1.95
CA GLY A 456 -12.83 -4.30 -2.27
C GLY A 456 -13.22 -4.60 -3.70
N ARG A 457 -12.84 -5.76 -4.20
CA ARG A 457 -13.22 -6.23 -5.54
C ARG A 457 -13.10 -7.72 -5.64
N LEU A 458 -13.93 -8.31 -6.50
CA LEU A 458 -13.88 -9.75 -6.76
C LEU A 458 -14.40 -10.09 -8.15
N ARG A 459 -13.67 -10.93 -8.86
CA ARG A 459 -14.16 -11.69 -10.01
C ARG A 459 -14.94 -12.89 -9.46
N LEU A 460 -16.26 -12.90 -9.64
CA LEU A 460 -17.12 -13.87 -8.95
C LEU A 460 -16.86 -15.32 -9.37
N ALA A 461 -16.30 -15.53 -10.57
CA ALA A 461 -15.83 -16.85 -10.99
C ALA A 461 -14.61 -17.35 -10.18
N LEU A 462 -14.01 -16.50 -9.32
CA LEU A 462 -12.88 -16.82 -8.43
C LEU A 462 -13.25 -16.65 -6.96
N ARG A 463 -14.51 -16.91 -6.59
CA ARG A 463 -15.08 -16.70 -5.25
C ARG A 463 -14.70 -17.74 -4.21
N GLU A 464 -13.96 -18.78 -4.60
CA GLU A 464 -13.53 -19.84 -3.69
C GLU A 464 -12.68 -19.27 -2.56
N LEU A 465 -13.12 -19.49 -1.31
CA LEU A 465 -12.39 -19.06 -0.12
C LEU A 465 -11.21 -20.00 0.17
N ASP A 466 -10.15 -19.44 0.71
CA ASP A 466 -8.96 -20.14 1.16
C ASP A 466 -9.03 -20.33 2.70
N PRO A 467 -9.42 -21.50 3.20
CA PRO A 467 -9.59 -21.72 4.63
C PRO A 467 -8.26 -21.76 5.40
N GLU A 468 -7.13 -21.99 4.72
CA GLU A 468 -5.83 -22.05 5.35
C GLU A 468 -5.24 -20.63 5.57
N ARG A 469 -5.55 -19.71 4.66
CA ARG A 469 -5.06 -18.32 4.72
C ARG A 469 -6.08 -17.36 5.31
N GLY A 470 -7.37 -17.66 5.19
CA GLY A 470 -8.44 -16.86 5.76
C GLY A 470 -8.34 -16.76 7.29
N ARG A 471 -8.63 -15.58 7.83
CA ARG A 471 -8.71 -15.32 9.26
C ARG A 471 -10.11 -14.89 9.63
N PRO A 472 -10.51 -14.98 10.89
CA PRO A 472 -11.75 -14.37 11.35
C PRO A 472 -11.81 -12.91 10.88
N HIS A 473 -12.93 -12.51 10.28
CA HIS A 473 -13.15 -11.15 9.74
C HIS A 473 -12.25 -10.70 8.59
N GLN A 474 -11.32 -11.55 8.13
CA GLN A 474 -10.39 -11.29 7.03
C GLN A 474 -10.33 -12.50 6.08
N PRO A 475 -11.40 -12.78 5.34
CA PRO A 475 -11.43 -13.89 4.39
C PRO A 475 -10.42 -13.67 3.26
N GLU A 476 -9.81 -14.76 2.80
CA GLU A 476 -8.94 -14.80 1.63
C GLU A 476 -9.52 -15.73 0.56
N HIS A 477 -9.17 -15.53 -0.70
CA HIS A 477 -9.60 -16.39 -1.80
C HIS A 477 -8.41 -17.19 -2.34
N THR A 478 -8.67 -18.38 -2.88
CA THR A 478 -7.62 -19.21 -3.49
C THR A 478 -7.10 -18.61 -4.79
N PHE A 479 -7.98 -18.04 -5.62
CA PHE A 479 -7.74 -17.60 -7.00
C PHE A 479 -7.13 -18.68 -7.91
N ARG A 480 -7.30 -19.95 -7.56
CA ARG A 480 -6.71 -21.09 -8.27
C ARG A 480 -7.67 -21.74 -9.26
N THR A 481 -8.96 -21.68 -8.99
CA THR A 481 -9.98 -22.42 -9.76
C THR A 481 -11.09 -21.50 -10.21
N LEU A 482 -11.40 -21.54 -11.51
CA LEU A 482 -12.56 -20.85 -12.05
C LEU A 482 -13.83 -21.64 -11.74
N GLN A 483 -14.79 -20.97 -11.14
CA GLN A 483 -16.15 -21.46 -10.89
C GLN A 483 -17.13 -20.53 -11.63
N PRO A 484 -17.42 -20.77 -12.92
CA PRO A 484 -18.34 -19.95 -13.70
C PRO A 484 -19.68 -19.76 -12.98
N VAL A 485 -20.24 -18.57 -13.11
CA VAL A 485 -21.55 -18.26 -12.55
C VAL A 485 -22.61 -18.59 -13.61
N ARG A 486 -23.50 -19.54 -13.31
CA ARG A 486 -24.57 -19.90 -14.24
C ARG A 486 -25.59 -18.77 -14.30
N ASP A 487 -26.21 -18.62 -15.46
CA ASP A 487 -27.25 -17.60 -15.64
C ASP A 487 -28.42 -17.85 -14.66
N ASN A 488 -28.80 -16.80 -13.96
CA ASN A 488 -29.85 -16.83 -12.94
C ASN A 488 -29.58 -17.75 -11.71
N GLU A 489 -28.34 -18.18 -11.51
CA GLU A 489 -27.91 -18.90 -10.29
C GLU A 489 -27.72 -17.93 -9.13
N GLN A 490 -28.29 -18.23 -7.97
CA GLN A 490 -27.97 -17.53 -6.73
C GLN A 490 -26.70 -18.10 -6.14
N ILE A 491 -25.73 -17.22 -5.84
CA ILE A 491 -24.46 -17.57 -5.23
C ILE A 491 -24.18 -16.72 -3.99
N ASP A 492 -23.49 -17.34 -3.03
CA ASP A 492 -22.94 -16.63 -1.88
C ASP A 492 -21.55 -16.08 -2.24
N VAL A 493 -21.34 -14.80 -1.93
CA VAL A 493 -20.11 -14.08 -2.26
C VAL A 493 -19.60 -13.37 -1.03
N VAL A 494 -18.31 -13.51 -0.76
CA VAL A 494 -17.62 -12.83 0.33
C VAL A 494 -16.54 -11.94 -0.28
N ILE A 495 -16.59 -10.64 -0.06
CA ILE A 495 -15.63 -9.68 -0.61
C ILE A 495 -14.91 -8.98 0.54
N PRO A 496 -13.62 -9.30 0.77
CA PRO A 496 -12.80 -8.55 1.72
C PRO A 496 -12.54 -7.14 1.21
N LEU A 497 -12.57 -6.18 2.12
CA LEU A 497 -12.23 -4.78 1.85
C LEU A 497 -10.92 -4.42 2.57
N SER A 498 -10.28 -3.36 2.09
CA SER A 498 -9.06 -2.81 2.71
C SER A 498 -9.30 -2.33 4.14
N ASN A 499 -8.22 -2.28 4.92
CA ASN A 499 -8.22 -1.75 6.27
C ASN A 499 -8.52 -0.24 6.29
N SER A 500 -9.08 0.23 7.38
CA SER A 500 -9.34 1.65 7.63
C SER A 500 -9.16 1.98 9.12
N ALA A 501 -8.94 3.24 9.44
CA ALA A 501 -9.08 3.83 10.75
C ALA A 501 -9.76 5.19 10.59
N THR A 502 -11.07 5.20 10.73
CA THR A 502 -11.92 6.36 10.40
C THR A 502 -12.92 6.63 11.52
N LEU A 503 -12.95 7.87 11.98
CA LEU A 503 -14.00 8.36 12.87
C LEU A 503 -15.18 8.91 12.04
N PHE A 504 -16.38 8.44 12.35
CA PHE A 504 -17.65 9.01 11.91
C PHE A 504 -18.26 9.77 13.07
N HIS A 505 -18.58 11.05 12.85
CA HIS A 505 -19.29 11.84 13.86
C HIS A 505 -20.80 11.56 13.86
N ALA A 506 -21.46 11.87 14.97
CA ALA A 506 -22.91 11.77 15.06
C ALA A 506 -23.59 12.53 13.92
N GLY A 507 -24.51 11.88 13.23
CA GLY A 507 -25.21 12.41 12.07
C GLY A 507 -24.50 12.21 10.72
N GLU A 508 -23.25 11.73 10.70
CA GLU A 508 -22.58 11.31 9.47
C GLU A 508 -23.00 9.90 9.05
N SER A 509 -22.80 9.59 7.78
CA SER A 509 -23.23 8.31 7.20
C SER A 509 -22.05 7.53 6.60
N LEU A 510 -22.12 6.21 6.76
CA LEU A 510 -21.38 5.24 5.96
C LEU A 510 -22.25 4.87 4.76
N ARG A 511 -21.71 5.00 3.54
CA ARG A 511 -22.37 4.58 2.32
C ARG A 511 -21.60 3.46 1.65
N LEU A 512 -22.24 2.31 1.52
CA LEU A 512 -21.77 1.16 0.76
C LEU A 512 -22.19 1.30 -0.70
N ILE A 513 -21.24 1.09 -1.62
CA ILE A 513 -21.50 1.04 -3.07
C ILE A 513 -21.05 -0.30 -3.61
N VAL A 514 -21.88 -0.93 -4.44
CA VAL A 514 -21.58 -2.16 -5.17
C VAL A 514 -21.86 -1.92 -6.66
N ALA A 515 -20.87 -2.15 -7.52
CA ALA A 515 -21.00 -1.96 -8.97
C ALA A 515 -20.20 -3.01 -9.74
N GLY A 516 -20.51 -3.23 -11.00
CA GLY A 516 -19.76 -4.13 -11.88
C GLY A 516 -18.58 -3.45 -12.61
N ARG A 517 -18.21 -2.24 -12.22
CA ARG A 517 -17.09 -1.47 -12.77
C ARG A 517 -16.30 -0.78 -11.68
N TYR A 518 -15.04 -0.50 -11.98
CA TYR A 518 -14.18 0.22 -11.05
C TYR A 518 -14.77 1.60 -10.69
N LEU A 519 -14.74 1.92 -9.41
CA LEU A 519 -15.46 3.05 -8.84
C LEU A 519 -14.75 4.39 -9.03
N GLU A 520 -13.44 4.39 -9.35
CA GLU A 520 -12.70 5.62 -9.57
C GLU A 520 -12.80 6.08 -11.03
N PRO A 521 -12.97 7.39 -11.28
CA PRO A 521 -13.01 7.91 -12.65
C PRO A 521 -11.64 7.80 -13.31
N ARG A 522 -11.62 7.35 -14.57
CA ARG A 522 -10.43 7.35 -15.42
C ARG A 522 -10.03 8.77 -15.80
N ASN A 523 -9.38 9.49 -14.89
CA ASN A 523 -8.87 10.80 -15.25
C ASN A 523 -7.63 11.23 -14.44
N PRO A 524 -6.43 10.83 -14.85
CA PRO A 524 -5.20 11.22 -14.18
C PRO A 524 -4.95 12.72 -14.22
N LEU A 525 -5.50 13.47 -15.19
CA LEU A 525 -5.36 14.93 -15.26
C LEU A 525 -6.06 15.64 -14.09
N PHE A 526 -7.14 15.06 -13.59
CA PHE A 526 -7.90 15.61 -12.48
C PHE A 526 -7.59 14.95 -11.13
N GLY A 527 -6.51 14.20 -11.05
CA GLY A 527 -5.95 13.77 -9.78
C GLY A 527 -6.50 12.45 -9.26
N HIS A 528 -6.76 11.50 -10.15
CA HIS A 528 -6.99 10.11 -9.77
C HIS A 528 -5.74 9.29 -10.09
N PHE A 529 -5.43 8.32 -9.23
CA PHE A 529 -4.35 7.38 -9.48
C PHE A 529 -4.65 6.62 -10.78
N PRO A 530 -3.66 6.30 -11.62
CA PRO A 530 -3.88 5.71 -12.94
C PRO A 530 -4.33 4.24 -12.89
N THR A 531 -4.78 3.74 -11.75
CA THR A 531 -5.35 2.40 -11.62
C THR A 531 -6.56 2.21 -12.51
N HIS A 532 -6.63 1.07 -13.15
CA HIS A 532 -7.77 0.66 -13.96
C HIS A 532 -7.93 -0.86 -13.94
N TYR A 533 -9.16 -1.28 -13.73
CA TYR A 533 -9.55 -2.68 -13.77
C TYR A 533 -10.54 -2.90 -14.90
N GLU A 534 -10.47 -4.07 -15.50
CA GLU A 534 -11.45 -4.48 -16.50
C GLU A 534 -12.84 -4.58 -15.86
N PRO A 535 -13.85 -3.87 -16.40
CA PRO A 535 -15.20 -3.94 -15.85
C PRO A 535 -15.83 -5.32 -16.13
N SER A 536 -16.93 -5.63 -15.45
CA SER A 536 -17.76 -6.77 -15.76
C SER A 536 -18.22 -6.75 -17.23
N ALA A 537 -18.49 -7.89 -17.82
CA ALA A 537 -19.26 -7.97 -19.05
C ALA A 537 -20.68 -7.40 -18.83
N GLN A 538 -21.39 -7.19 -19.94
CA GLN A 538 -22.77 -6.71 -19.86
C GLN A 538 -23.65 -7.77 -19.20
N GLY A 539 -24.51 -7.35 -18.29
CA GLY A 539 -25.37 -8.20 -17.50
C GLY A 539 -25.99 -7.43 -16.33
N LYS A 540 -26.78 -8.13 -15.54
CA LYS A 540 -27.38 -7.56 -14.32
C LYS A 540 -26.98 -8.38 -13.11
N ALA A 541 -26.80 -7.72 -11.98
CA ALA A 541 -26.67 -8.35 -10.68
C ALA A 541 -27.88 -7.97 -9.81
N THR A 542 -28.40 -8.95 -9.10
CA THR A 542 -29.53 -8.81 -8.18
C THR A 542 -29.06 -9.24 -6.79
N ILE A 543 -28.96 -8.31 -5.86
CA ILE A 543 -28.63 -8.56 -4.46
C ILE A 543 -29.92 -8.90 -3.72
N ARG A 544 -29.93 -10.02 -3.01
CA ARG A 544 -31.03 -10.42 -2.16
C ARG A 544 -30.90 -9.74 -0.80
N CYS A 545 -31.97 -9.07 -0.38
CA CYS A 545 -32.16 -8.50 0.94
C CYS A 545 -33.22 -9.35 1.66
N CYS A 546 -32.81 -10.21 2.58
CA CYS A 546 -33.70 -11.16 3.25
C CYS A 546 -33.27 -11.31 4.71
N PRO A 547 -34.22 -11.26 5.68
CA PRO A 547 -33.90 -11.41 7.09
C PRO A 547 -33.30 -12.77 7.46
N ASP A 548 -33.71 -13.85 6.79
CA ASP A 548 -33.29 -15.22 7.12
C ASP A 548 -31.88 -15.57 6.65
N GLN A 549 -31.44 -14.94 5.56
CA GLN A 549 -30.11 -15.12 4.99
C GLN A 549 -29.59 -13.75 4.48
N PRO A 550 -29.19 -12.86 5.37
CA PRO A 550 -28.98 -11.48 5.01
C PRO A 550 -27.66 -11.24 4.28
N SER A 551 -27.74 -10.45 3.18
CA SER A 551 -26.56 -9.73 2.69
C SER A 551 -26.17 -8.67 3.71
N ALA A 552 -24.89 -8.61 4.11
CA ALA A 552 -24.44 -7.70 5.16
C ALA A 552 -23.01 -7.20 4.94
N LEU A 553 -22.76 -5.97 5.35
CA LEU A 553 -21.43 -5.40 5.53
C LEU A 553 -21.02 -5.55 6.99
N GLU A 554 -19.93 -6.27 7.23
CA GLU A 554 -19.31 -6.36 8.55
C GLU A 554 -18.31 -5.21 8.71
N ILE A 555 -18.46 -4.42 9.79
CA ILE A 555 -17.60 -3.30 10.14
C ILE A 555 -16.95 -3.47 11.51
N PRO A 556 -15.67 -3.03 11.68
CA PRO A 556 -14.93 -3.10 12.94
C PRO A 556 -15.19 -1.84 13.77
N VAL A 557 -16.18 -1.87 14.65
CA VAL A 557 -16.49 -0.78 15.57
C VAL A 557 -15.60 -0.85 16.80
N ILE A 558 -14.96 0.25 17.15
CA ILE A 558 -14.13 0.36 18.36
C ILE A 558 -14.96 1.03 19.47
N PRO A 559 -15.20 0.33 20.59
CA PRO A 559 -15.90 0.90 21.73
C PRO A 559 -15.16 2.11 22.29
N ARG A 560 -15.86 3.17 22.62
CA ARG A 560 -15.27 4.39 23.19
C ARG A 560 -14.70 4.14 24.58
N GLY A 561 -13.39 4.40 24.73
CA GLY A 561 -12.82 4.85 25.98
C GLY A 561 -12.33 6.27 25.69
N GLY A 562 -12.97 7.27 26.19
CA GLY A 562 -12.88 8.70 25.92
C GLY A 562 -11.69 9.18 25.07
N TYR A 563 -11.95 9.85 23.96
CA TYR A 563 -10.94 10.50 23.13
C TYR A 563 -10.23 11.61 23.95
N ARG A 564 -8.89 11.62 23.92
CA ARG A 564 -8.13 12.81 24.32
C ARG A 564 -7.86 13.60 23.03
N GLU A 565 -8.38 14.81 22.93
CA GLU A 565 -8.02 15.72 21.85
C GLU A 565 -6.50 15.90 21.80
N VAL A 566 -5.92 15.73 20.62
CA VAL A 566 -4.52 16.05 20.38
C VAL A 566 -4.42 17.57 20.30
N THR A 567 -3.92 18.19 21.33
CA THR A 567 -3.51 19.61 21.28
C THR A 567 -2.16 19.71 20.58
N GLU A 568 -1.90 20.81 19.85
CA GLU A 568 -0.65 21.10 19.12
C GLU A 568 0.64 20.95 19.98
N ALA A 569 0.50 20.84 21.29
CA ALA A 569 1.60 20.63 22.22
C ALA A 569 2.14 19.18 22.27
N ASN A 570 1.45 18.21 21.63
CA ASN A 570 1.80 16.78 21.64
C ASN A 570 2.22 16.23 20.25
N LEU A 571 2.43 17.10 19.28
CA LEU A 571 3.04 16.82 17.97
C LEU A 571 4.56 17.20 18.01
#